data_842f8be6add17a1cae8af871275fff66
#
_entry.id   842f8be6add17a1cae8af871275fff66
#
_cell.length_a   1.000
_cell.length_b   1.000
_cell.length_c   1.000
_cell.angle_alpha   90.00
_cell.angle_beta   90.00
_cell.angle_gamma   90.00
#
_symmetry.space_group_name_H-M   'P 1'
#
loop_
_entity.id
_entity.type
_entity.pdbx_description
1 polymer ?
#
loop_
_entity_poly.entity_id
_entity_poly.type
_entity_poly.pdbx_seq_one_letter_code
_entity_poly.pdbx_strand_id
1 'polypeptide(L)'
;VVYGGIKVDSTATLTIKPGVKLYFHENAGLDVYGTLKIEGEKGNEVLLRGDRIDNMFDYLPYDRTPGQWQGLRLRSSSVGNKIQFADIHSAYNGIMVDSCHDETVSKLSKLELLQSTIHNCQGYGVMVDSAAIVKIENCQISNTLNHCLYVYGGSVTMNYTTLAQFYPFDSRRKSALGFKAPVYQLDVTNSLVTGYADDEVVWTPVEEQPLKANFSYSVLRTVEMNDKDKEKCPDVVFGDSILYEKGDSIEREGKYIFFGKEHFVKFDTDNLVYDFRLLSKSAAVGWANPKSSAPDRDGTERDQEKPDAGCYQHREKAEESESGK
;
A
#
# COMPACT_ATOMS: atom_id res chain seq x y z
N VAL A 1 15.08 -17.26 -13.10
CA VAL A 1 13.79 -17.04 -13.78
C VAL A 1 12.86 -18.20 -13.45
N VAL A 2 11.57 -17.88 -13.23
CA VAL A 2 10.51 -18.82 -12.86
C VAL A 2 9.54 -18.94 -14.03
N TYR A 3 9.49 -20.08 -14.71
CA TYR A 3 8.64 -20.28 -15.89
C TYR A 3 7.27 -20.90 -15.58
N GLY A 4 7.19 -21.84 -14.64
CA GLY A 4 5.96 -22.58 -14.35
C GLY A 4 5.25 -22.16 -13.05
N GLY A 5 5.74 -21.10 -12.40
CA GLY A 5 5.28 -20.69 -11.08
C GLY A 5 5.96 -21.47 -9.93
N ILE A 6 5.77 -20.97 -8.72
CA ILE A 6 6.24 -21.59 -7.48
C ILE A 6 5.04 -21.95 -6.63
N LYS A 7 5.00 -23.16 -6.10
CA LYS A 7 4.00 -23.60 -5.13
C LYS A 7 4.69 -23.93 -3.80
N VAL A 8 4.23 -23.32 -2.71
CA VAL A 8 4.65 -23.68 -1.35
C VAL A 8 3.58 -24.56 -0.75
N ASP A 9 3.90 -25.85 -0.53
CA ASP A 9 2.95 -26.82 0.02
C ASP A 9 2.54 -26.47 1.46
N SER A 10 1.38 -26.98 1.91
CA SER A 10 0.73 -26.57 3.17
C SER A 10 1.57 -26.83 4.44
N THR A 11 2.51 -27.77 4.39
CA THR A 11 3.42 -28.07 5.52
C THR A 11 4.80 -27.42 5.37
N ALA A 12 5.04 -26.73 4.25
CA ALA A 12 6.35 -26.17 3.92
C ALA A 12 6.43 -24.67 4.27
N THR A 13 7.65 -24.22 4.55
CA THR A 13 8.00 -22.81 4.66
C THR A 13 9.01 -22.45 3.59
N LEU A 14 8.67 -21.46 2.75
CA LEU A 14 9.63 -20.83 1.84
C LEU A 14 10.21 -19.60 2.49
N THR A 15 11.52 -19.55 2.66
CA THR A 15 12.24 -18.35 3.12
C THR A 15 13.03 -17.75 1.96
N ILE A 16 12.80 -16.48 1.65
CA ILE A 16 13.54 -15.73 0.63
C ILE A 16 14.42 -14.71 1.35
N LYS A 17 15.73 -14.85 1.16
CA LYS A 17 16.75 -14.08 1.86
C LYS A 17 16.99 -12.70 1.23
N PRO A 18 17.62 -11.74 1.96
CA PRO A 18 17.91 -10.41 1.45
C PRO A 18 18.65 -10.43 0.12
N GLY A 19 18.29 -9.50 -0.77
CA GLY A 19 18.92 -9.32 -2.08
C GLY A 19 18.53 -10.35 -3.15
N VAL A 20 17.70 -11.32 -2.83
CA VAL A 20 17.21 -12.29 -3.83
C VAL A 20 16.29 -11.58 -4.83
N LYS A 21 16.52 -11.87 -6.11
CA LYS A 21 15.70 -11.35 -7.22
C LYS A 21 15.00 -12.52 -7.93
N LEU A 22 13.67 -12.51 -7.87
CA LEU A 22 12.83 -13.48 -8.57
C LEU A 22 12.20 -12.84 -9.80
N TYR A 23 12.48 -13.42 -10.96
CA TYR A 23 11.94 -13.01 -12.25
C TYR A 23 10.93 -14.05 -12.70
N PHE A 24 9.69 -13.65 -12.88
CA PHE A 24 8.60 -14.52 -13.26
C PHE A 24 8.26 -14.35 -14.75
N HIS A 25 8.20 -15.47 -15.46
CA HIS A 25 7.72 -15.48 -16.83
C HIS A 25 6.20 -15.27 -16.88
N GLU A 26 5.70 -14.94 -18.05
CA GLU A 26 4.27 -14.79 -18.30
C GLU A 26 3.48 -15.98 -17.73
N ASN A 27 2.38 -15.69 -17.02
CA ASN A 27 1.53 -16.66 -16.32
C ASN A 27 2.16 -17.38 -15.11
N ALA A 28 3.42 -17.19 -14.82
CA ALA A 28 4.01 -17.68 -13.57
C ALA A 28 3.59 -16.81 -12.40
N GLY A 29 3.51 -17.39 -11.21
CA GLY A 29 3.18 -16.73 -9.95
C GLY A 29 3.76 -17.47 -8.75
N LEU A 30 3.46 -16.99 -7.57
CA LEU A 30 3.85 -17.64 -6.31
C LEU A 30 2.59 -17.97 -5.50
N ASP A 31 2.21 -19.25 -5.48
CA ASP A 31 1.08 -19.79 -4.74
C ASP A 31 1.54 -20.38 -3.41
N VAL A 32 1.05 -19.86 -2.29
CA VAL A 32 1.46 -20.26 -0.94
C VAL A 32 0.31 -20.91 -0.22
N TYR A 33 0.41 -22.22 0.01
CA TYR A 33 -0.49 -23.00 0.85
C TYR A 33 0.05 -23.18 2.27
N GLY A 34 1.38 -23.12 2.44
CA GLY A 34 2.11 -23.15 3.69
C GLY A 34 2.46 -21.76 4.19
N THR A 35 3.72 -21.53 4.50
CA THR A 35 4.19 -20.25 5.04
C THR A 35 5.26 -19.62 4.13
N LEU A 36 5.16 -18.31 3.92
CA LEU A 36 6.15 -17.51 3.20
C LEU A 36 6.84 -16.53 4.16
N LYS A 37 8.16 -16.51 4.10
CA LYS A 37 9.01 -15.54 4.79
C LYS A 37 9.87 -14.82 3.77
N ILE A 38 9.61 -13.55 3.52
CA ILE A 38 10.49 -12.66 2.74
C ILE A 38 11.23 -11.79 3.73
N GLU A 39 12.54 -11.98 3.82
CA GLU A 39 13.41 -11.38 4.82
C GLU A 39 14.39 -10.41 4.16
N GLY A 40 13.85 -9.44 3.39
CA GLY A 40 14.67 -8.37 2.84
C GLY A 40 15.21 -7.44 3.94
N GLU A 41 16.16 -6.61 3.55
CA GLU A 41 16.80 -5.60 4.40
C GLU A 41 16.88 -4.28 3.63
N LYS A 42 17.03 -3.16 4.36
CA LYS A 42 17.25 -1.86 3.76
C LYS A 42 18.47 -1.88 2.85
N GLY A 43 18.29 -1.45 1.58
CA GLY A 43 19.35 -1.44 0.57
C GLY A 43 19.72 -2.83 0.03
N ASN A 44 19.02 -3.86 0.47
CA ASN A 44 19.16 -5.24 0.01
C ASN A 44 17.78 -5.92 -0.03
N GLU A 45 16.84 -5.22 -0.64
CA GLU A 45 15.45 -5.64 -0.75
C GLU A 45 15.32 -6.92 -1.57
N VAL A 46 14.26 -7.66 -1.31
CA VAL A 46 13.87 -8.80 -2.16
C VAL A 46 13.01 -8.28 -3.30
N LEU A 47 13.41 -8.59 -4.54
CA LEU A 47 12.73 -8.16 -5.75
C LEU A 47 11.89 -9.30 -6.35
N LEU A 48 10.60 -9.05 -6.59
CA LEU A 48 9.69 -9.94 -7.33
C LEU A 48 9.05 -9.16 -8.49
N ARG A 49 9.36 -9.55 -9.72
CA ARG A 49 8.87 -8.87 -10.93
C ARG A 49 8.77 -9.81 -12.14
N GLY A 50 8.24 -9.30 -13.24
CA GLY A 50 8.32 -10.00 -14.54
C GLY A 50 9.76 -10.16 -15.03
N ASP A 51 9.99 -11.14 -15.91
CA ASP A 51 11.31 -11.47 -16.44
C ASP A 51 11.75 -10.63 -17.65
N ARG A 52 10.83 -9.82 -18.21
CA ARG A 52 11.16 -8.92 -19.32
C ARG A 52 12.02 -7.76 -18.83
N ILE A 53 13.20 -7.62 -19.40
CA ILE A 53 14.19 -6.55 -19.10
C ILE A 53 14.38 -5.57 -20.25
N ASP A 54 13.72 -5.82 -21.36
CA ASP A 54 13.69 -4.97 -22.54
C ASP A 54 12.64 -3.85 -22.42
N ASN A 55 12.58 -2.99 -23.39
CA ASN A 55 11.57 -1.95 -23.51
C ASN A 55 10.42 -2.41 -24.41
N MET A 56 9.18 -2.08 -24.04
CA MET A 56 8.01 -2.21 -24.89
C MET A 56 8.05 -1.14 -26.00
N PHE A 57 8.44 0.06 -25.64
CA PHE A 57 8.73 1.20 -26.49
C PHE A 57 9.99 1.91 -25.96
N ASP A 58 10.63 2.75 -26.74
CA ASP A 58 11.87 3.46 -26.35
C ASP A 58 11.78 4.15 -24.99
N TYR A 59 10.58 4.65 -24.64
CA TYR A 59 10.30 5.36 -23.38
C TYR A 59 9.66 4.47 -22.30
N LEU A 60 9.21 3.25 -22.63
CA LEU A 60 8.42 2.41 -21.72
C LEU A 60 9.10 1.05 -21.52
N PRO A 61 9.87 0.88 -20.45
CA PRO A 61 10.44 -0.42 -20.11
C PRO A 61 9.35 -1.36 -19.57
N TYR A 62 9.46 -2.65 -19.92
CA TYR A 62 8.59 -3.69 -19.35
C TYR A 62 8.64 -3.72 -17.81
N ASP A 63 9.73 -3.33 -17.22
CA ASP A 63 9.88 -3.19 -15.77
C ASP A 63 8.81 -2.31 -15.11
N ARG A 64 8.27 -1.35 -15.84
CA ARG A 64 7.21 -0.44 -15.36
C ARG A 64 5.83 -0.79 -15.90
N THR A 65 5.74 -1.79 -16.75
CA THR A 65 4.49 -2.21 -17.39
C THR A 65 3.79 -3.25 -16.51
N PRO A 66 2.51 -3.04 -16.14
CA PRO A 66 1.76 -3.99 -15.31
C PRO A 66 1.40 -5.27 -16.06
N GLY A 67 1.06 -6.34 -15.33
CA GLY A 67 0.50 -7.58 -15.90
C GLY A 67 1.52 -8.55 -16.48
N GLN A 68 2.81 -8.45 -16.10
CA GLN A 68 3.88 -9.32 -16.62
C GLN A 68 3.88 -10.73 -16.01
N TRP A 69 3.30 -10.90 -14.83
CA TRP A 69 3.22 -12.17 -14.09
C TRP A 69 2.01 -12.18 -13.17
N GLN A 70 1.63 -13.34 -12.60
CA GLN A 70 0.37 -13.47 -11.86
C GLN A 70 0.38 -12.82 -10.49
N GLY A 71 1.56 -12.62 -9.87
CA GLY A 71 1.73 -12.09 -8.54
C GLY A 71 1.82 -13.17 -7.46
N LEU A 72 1.63 -12.75 -6.21
CA LEU A 72 1.69 -13.58 -5.01
C LEU A 72 0.29 -13.89 -4.51
N ARG A 73 -0.01 -15.15 -4.19
CA ARG A 73 -1.29 -15.55 -3.62
C ARG A 73 -1.11 -16.40 -2.37
N LEU A 74 -1.63 -15.91 -1.25
CA LEU A 74 -1.69 -16.61 0.03
C LEU A 74 -3.01 -17.36 0.10
N ARG A 75 -2.96 -18.67 -0.08
CA ARG A 75 -4.13 -19.54 -0.15
C ARG A 75 -4.83 -19.71 1.20
N SER A 76 -6.03 -20.27 1.24
CA SER A 76 -6.85 -20.34 2.44
C SER A 76 -6.16 -21.00 3.65
N SER A 77 -5.33 -22.02 3.41
CA SER A 77 -4.56 -22.69 4.47
C SER A 77 -3.29 -21.95 4.90
N SER A 78 -2.85 -20.95 4.13
CA SER A 78 -1.60 -20.23 4.41
C SER A 78 -1.76 -19.27 5.58
N VAL A 79 -0.86 -19.34 6.55
CA VAL A 79 -0.83 -18.46 7.72
C VAL A 79 0.60 -18.14 8.16
N GLY A 80 0.74 -17.14 9.01
CA GLY A 80 2.03 -16.75 9.58
C GLY A 80 3.02 -16.22 8.55
N ASN A 81 2.50 -15.68 7.43
CA ASN A 81 3.35 -15.11 6.40
C ASN A 81 3.92 -13.76 6.85
N LYS A 82 5.18 -13.54 6.55
CA LYS A 82 5.85 -12.25 6.79
C LYS A 82 6.59 -11.82 5.53
N ILE A 83 6.32 -10.60 5.09
CA ILE A 83 6.98 -9.97 3.96
C ILE A 83 7.57 -8.65 4.45
N GLN A 84 8.88 -8.54 4.41
CA GLN A 84 9.59 -7.36 4.87
C GLN A 84 10.66 -6.94 3.86
N PHE A 85 10.76 -5.64 3.58
CA PHE A 85 11.65 -5.05 2.60
C PHE A 85 11.61 -5.79 1.26
N ALA A 86 10.40 -5.93 0.72
CA ALA A 86 10.17 -6.45 -0.62
C ALA A 86 9.77 -5.33 -1.59
N ASP A 87 10.19 -5.50 -2.83
CA ASP A 87 9.68 -4.75 -3.98
C ASP A 87 8.95 -5.74 -4.90
N ILE A 88 7.63 -5.59 -5.00
CA ILE A 88 6.73 -6.46 -5.77
C ILE A 88 6.05 -5.60 -6.82
N HIS A 89 6.38 -5.80 -8.08
CA HIS A 89 5.80 -4.97 -9.12
C HIS A 89 5.57 -5.65 -10.46
N SER A 90 4.87 -4.91 -11.32
CA SER A 90 4.53 -5.32 -12.68
C SER A 90 3.72 -6.62 -12.74
N ALA A 91 3.05 -6.97 -11.65
CA ALA A 91 2.18 -8.15 -11.56
C ALA A 91 0.79 -7.89 -12.17
N TYR A 92 0.05 -8.98 -12.40
CA TYR A 92 -1.40 -8.86 -12.57
C TYR A 92 -2.03 -8.40 -11.24
N ASN A 93 -1.87 -9.18 -10.16
CA ASN A 93 -2.17 -8.70 -8.80
C ASN A 93 -0.87 -8.76 -7.97
N GLY A 94 -0.62 -7.75 -7.14
CA GLY A 94 0.55 -7.76 -6.26
C GLY A 94 0.46 -8.89 -5.23
N ILE A 95 -0.43 -8.76 -4.26
CA ILE A 95 -0.66 -9.79 -3.22
C ILE A 95 -2.16 -10.05 -3.08
N MET A 96 -2.55 -11.31 -3.27
CA MET A 96 -3.90 -11.82 -3.01
C MET A 96 -3.91 -12.63 -1.73
N VAL A 97 -4.72 -12.24 -0.76
CA VAL A 97 -4.88 -12.94 0.52
C VAL A 97 -6.24 -13.59 0.53
N ASP A 98 -6.28 -14.91 0.24
CA ASP A 98 -7.53 -15.67 0.16
C ASP A 98 -8.21 -15.80 1.54
N SER A 99 -9.51 -16.03 1.54
CA SER A 99 -10.31 -16.23 2.75
C SER A 99 -9.80 -17.38 3.61
N CYS A 100 -10.01 -17.28 4.93
CA CYS A 100 -9.79 -18.38 5.87
C CYS A 100 -11.13 -19.00 6.23
N HIS A 101 -11.36 -20.25 5.83
CA HIS A 101 -12.60 -20.97 6.13
C HIS A 101 -12.51 -21.83 7.40
N ASP A 102 -11.30 -22.12 7.88
CA ASP A 102 -11.06 -22.87 9.10
C ASP A 102 -11.04 -21.91 10.30
N GLU A 103 -11.89 -22.14 11.29
CA GLU A 103 -12.00 -21.30 12.48
C GLU A 103 -10.71 -21.22 13.30
N THR A 104 -9.87 -22.26 13.26
CA THR A 104 -8.60 -22.26 13.96
C THR A 104 -7.57 -21.39 13.23
N VAL A 105 -7.58 -21.44 11.91
CA VAL A 105 -6.68 -20.65 11.04
C VAL A 105 -7.10 -19.19 10.98
N SER A 106 -8.40 -18.90 11.02
CA SER A 106 -8.94 -17.53 10.95
C SER A 106 -8.57 -16.65 12.15
N LYS A 107 -8.11 -17.25 13.26
CA LYS A 107 -7.62 -16.54 14.45
C LYS A 107 -6.13 -16.22 14.40
N LEU A 108 -5.41 -16.75 13.41
CA LEU A 108 -3.97 -16.53 13.25
C LEU A 108 -3.70 -15.38 12.28
N SER A 109 -2.61 -14.65 12.51
CA SER A 109 -2.14 -13.67 11.55
C SER A 109 -1.84 -14.36 10.22
N LYS A 110 -2.49 -13.91 9.16
CA LYS A 110 -2.29 -14.46 7.83
C LYS A 110 -1.14 -13.78 7.10
N LEU A 111 -1.01 -12.47 7.26
CA LEU A 111 0.05 -11.69 6.63
C LEU A 111 0.49 -10.52 7.52
N GLU A 112 1.80 -10.41 7.70
CA GLU A 112 2.48 -9.19 8.12
C GLU A 112 3.27 -8.63 6.93
N LEU A 113 2.83 -7.49 6.39
CA LEU A 113 3.47 -6.77 5.30
C LEU A 113 4.14 -5.52 5.86
N LEU A 114 5.47 -5.51 5.85
CA LEU A 114 6.28 -4.52 6.54
C LEU A 114 7.28 -3.87 5.58
N GLN A 115 7.43 -2.56 5.63
CA GLN A 115 8.49 -1.80 4.94
C GLN A 115 8.68 -2.22 3.47
N SER A 116 7.58 -2.51 2.78
CA SER A 116 7.60 -3.07 1.42
C SER A 116 6.91 -2.13 0.42
N THR A 117 7.27 -2.29 -0.83
CA THR A 117 6.66 -1.55 -1.94
C THR A 117 5.94 -2.52 -2.87
N ILE A 118 4.67 -2.23 -3.17
CA ILE A 118 3.87 -2.94 -4.17
C ILE A 118 3.39 -1.90 -5.20
N HIS A 119 3.71 -2.10 -6.47
CA HIS A 119 3.33 -1.10 -7.47
C HIS A 119 3.17 -1.65 -8.89
N ASN A 120 2.56 -0.81 -9.75
CA ASN A 120 2.36 -1.11 -11.17
C ASN A 120 1.67 -2.46 -11.39
N CYS A 121 0.51 -2.68 -10.76
CA CYS A 121 -0.28 -3.89 -10.92
C CYS A 121 -1.47 -3.66 -11.86
N GLN A 122 -1.75 -4.62 -12.73
CA GLN A 122 -2.92 -4.57 -13.64
C GLN A 122 -4.25 -4.82 -12.91
N GLY A 123 -4.21 -5.47 -11.76
CA GLY A 123 -5.32 -5.69 -10.84
C GLY A 123 -5.13 -4.92 -9.54
N TYR A 124 -5.21 -5.60 -8.43
CA TYR A 124 -5.04 -5.05 -7.08
C TYR A 124 -3.57 -4.97 -6.67
N GLY A 125 -3.23 -3.96 -5.85
CA GLY A 125 -1.97 -3.97 -5.12
C GLY A 125 -1.98 -5.04 -4.04
N VAL A 126 -2.88 -4.92 -3.07
CA VAL A 126 -3.17 -5.93 -2.06
C VAL A 126 -4.68 -6.13 -1.98
N MET A 127 -5.15 -7.37 -2.06
CA MET A 127 -6.53 -7.74 -1.82
C MET A 127 -6.62 -8.70 -0.64
N VAL A 128 -7.49 -8.38 0.31
CA VAL A 128 -7.75 -9.19 1.50
C VAL A 128 -9.18 -9.72 1.44
N ASP A 129 -9.33 -11.04 1.46
CA ASP A 129 -10.62 -11.71 1.45
C ASP A 129 -11.04 -12.10 2.88
N SER A 130 -12.24 -12.65 3.04
CA SER A 130 -12.95 -12.87 4.30
C SER A 130 -12.15 -13.63 5.36
N ALA A 131 -12.35 -13.26 6.62
CA ALA A 131 -11.76 -13.89 7.79
C ALA A 131 -10.22 -13.91 7.86
N ALA A 132 -9.53 -13.17 7.02
CA ALA A 132 -8.08 -13.02 7.09
C ALA A 132 -7.68 -11.91 8.09
N ILE A 133 -6.63 -12.14 8.86
CA ILE A 133 -6.01 -11.14 9.73
C ILE A 133 -4.72 -10.65 9.06
N VAL A 134 -4.67 -9.36 8.74
CA VAL A 134 -3.57 -8.75 7.98
C VAL A 134 -3.06 -7.51 8.68
N LYS A 135 -1.74 -7.39 8.83
CA LYS A 135 -1.04 -6.18 9.26
C LYS A 135 -0.25 -5.60 8.11
N ILE A 136 -0.41 -4.30 7.86
CA ILE A 136 0.35 -3.53 6.87
C ILE A 136 1.01 -2.35 7.60
N GLU A 137 2.32 -2.24 7.54
CA GLU A 137 3.04 -1.17 8.24
C GLU A 137 4.24 -0.67 7.45
N ASN A 138 4.38 0.66 7.36
CA ASN A 138 5.45 1.33 6.62
C ASN A 138 5.56 0.89 5.16
N CYS A 139 4.43 0.69 4.48
CA CYS A 139 4.38 0.19 3.11
C CYS A 139 3.96 1.29 2.12
N GLN A 140 4.48 1.20 0.92
CA GLN A 140 3.99 1.94 -0.24
C GLN A 140 3.20 0.98 -1.15
N ILE A 141 1.95 1.33 -1.45
CA ILE A 141 1.15 0.59 -2.44
C ILE A 141 0.63 1.61 -3.45
N SER A 142 1.04 1.48 -4.72
CA SER A 142 0.81 2.54 -5.68
C SER A 142 0.56 2.05 -7.11
N ASN A 143 -0.10 2.88 -7.91
CA ASN A 143 -0.26 2.71 -9.35
C ASN A 143 -0.85 1.34 -9.73
N THR A 144 -2.07 1.06 -9.32
CA THR A 144 -2.79 -0.17 -9.64
C THR A 144 -4.07 0.15 -10.43
N LEU A 145 -4.49 -0.73 -11.35
CA LEU A 145 -5.73 -0.50 -12.09
C LEU A 145 -6.96 -0.64 -11.19
N ASN A 146 -6.98 -1.65 -10.33
CA ASN A 146 -7.98 -1.76 -9.27
C ASN A 146 -7.50 -0.97 -8.04
N HIS A 147 -8.00 -1.28 -6.86
CA HIS A 147 -7.59 -0.61 -5.62
C HIS A 147 -6.13 -0.92 -5.26
N CYS A 148 -5.41 0.06 -4.72
CA CYS A 148 -4.12 -0.20 -4.10
C CYS A 148 -4.28 -1.20 -2.94
N LEU A 149 -5.27 -0.95 -2.06
CA LEU A 149 -5.72 -1.90 -1.04
C LEU A 149 -7.24 -2.12 -1.17
N TYR A 150 -7.64 -3.38 -1.28
CA TYR A 150 -9.05 -3.76 -1.25
C TYR A 150 -9.32 -4.77 -0.13
N VAL A 151 -10.28 -4.46 0.73
CA VAL A 151 -10.67 -5.32 1.86
C VAL A 151 -12.09 -5.83 1.64
N TYR A 152 -12.21 -7.13 1.38
CA TYR A 152 -13.48 -7.83 1.26
C TYR A 152 -13.66 -8.79 2.43
N GLY A 153 -13.85 -8.25 3.61
CA GLY A 153 -13.92 -9.02 4.84
C GLY A 153 -12.62 -9.02 5.65
N GLY A 154 -12.59 -9.82 6.70
CA GLY A 154 -11.41 -9.97 7.55
C GLY A 154 -11.17 -8.82 8.52
N SER A 155 -9.95 -8.80 9.05
CA SER A 155 -9.45 -7.78 9.98
C SER A 155 -8.11 -7.24 9.48
N VAL A 156 -8.04 -5.95 9.17
CA VAL A 156 -6.86 -5.30 8.63
C VAL A 156 -6.45 -4.14 9.54
N THR A 157 -5.18 -4.10 9.93
CA THR A 157 -4.55 -2.93 10.53
C THR A 157 -3.54 -2.34 9.55
N MET A 158 -3.69 -1.07 9.22
CA MET A 158 -2.81 -0.32 8.34
C MET A 158 -2.24 0.88 9.08
N ASN A 159 -0.92 0.92 9.24
CA ASN A 159 -0.23 1.97 9.95
C ASN A 159 0.95 2.52 9.13
N TYR A 160 1.16 3.82 9.15
CA TYR A 160 2.25 4.48 8.42
C TYR A 160 2.39 4.00 6.97
N THR A 161 1.29 3.91 6.26
CA THR A 161 1.28 3.39 4.87
C THR A 161 0.85 4.48 3.90
N THR A 162 1.49 4.52 2.74
CA THR A 162 1.10 5.39 1.63
C THR A 162 0.38 4.57 0.57
N LEU A 163 -0.90 4.90 0.34
CA LEU A 163 -1.66 4.43 -0.81
C LEU A 163 -1.72 5.58 -1.83
N ALA A 164 -1.07 5.40 -2.98
CA ALA A 164 -0.93 6.44 -4.00
C ALA A 164 -1.46 5.97 -5.36
N GLN A 165 -2.72 6.33 -5.65
CA GLN A 165 -3.44 5.83 -6.83
C GLN A 165 -3.28 6.76 -8.03
N PHE A 166 -2.17 6.60 -8.71
CA PHE A 166 -1.84 7.37 -9.89
C PHE A 166 -1.60 6.49 -11.12
N TYR A 167 -2.34 5.38 -11.24
CA TYR A 167 -2.20 4.45 -12.37
C TYR A 167 -2.36 5.18 -13.71
N PRO A 168 -1.34 5.16 -14.56
CA PRO A 168 -1.30 6.05 -15.73
C PRO A 168 -1.93 5.42 -16.99
N PHE A 169 -2.11 4.10 -17.02
CA PHE A 169 -2.43 3.38 -18.27
C PHE A 169 -3.93 3.31 -18.57
N ASP A 170 -4.81 3.55 -17.60
CA ASP A 170 -6.26 3.49 -17.80
C ASP A 170 -7.00 4.43 -16.84
N SER A 171 -7.86 5.27 -17.39
CA SER A 171 -8.69 6.19 -16.60
C SER A 171 -9.79 5.49 -15.79
N ARG A 172 -10.10 4.21 -16.08
CA ARG A 172 -11.07 3.39 -15.34
C ARG A 172 -10.50 2.83 -14.02
N ARG A 173 -9.28 3.22 -13.64
CA ARG A 173 -8.70 2.85 -12.35
C ARG A 173 -9.67 3.07 -11.21
N LYS A 174 -9.57 2.22 -10.19
CA LYS A 174 -10.35 2.34 -8.95
C LYS A 174 -9.63 3.24 -7.95
N SER A 175 -10.28 3.53 -6.83
CA SER A 175 -9.72 4.32 -5.73
C SER A 175 -8.55 3.63 -5.02
N ALA A 176 -7.75 4.39 -4.28
CA ALA A 176 -6.61 3.88 -3.54
C ALA A 176 -7.02 2.85 -2.49
N LEU A 177 -8.04 3.14 -1.69
CA LEU A 177 -8.60 2.24 -0.68
C LEU A 177 -10.05 1.91 -1.01
N GLY A 178 -10.35 0.62 -1.13
CA GLY A 178 -11.72 0.14 -1.24
C GLY A 178 -12.02 -0.92 -0.18
N PHE A 179 -13.24 -0.92 0.39
CA PHE A 179 -13.65 -2.00 1.28
C PHE A 179 -15.15 -2.29 1.17
N LYS A 180 -15.51 -3.55 1.36
CA LYS A 180 -16.88 -4.04 1.22
C LYS A 180 -17.21 -4.98 2.36
N ALA A 181 -18.41 -4.85 2.92
CA ALA A 181 -18.93 -5.75 3.95
C ALA A 181 -18.93 -7.24 3.48
N PRO A 182 -18.65 -8.21 4.38
CA PRO A 182 -18.40 -8.01 5.81
C PRO A 182 -16.96 -7.55 6.10
N VAL A 183 -16.78 -6.46 6.86
CA VAL A 183 -15.48 -6.04 7.39
C VAL A 183 -15.58 -6.01 8.91
N TYR A 184 -14.80 -6.85 9.58
CA TYR A 184 -14.84 -6.96 11.04
C TYR A 184 -13.97 -5.90 11.72
N GLN A 185 -12.90 -5.49 11.07
CA GLN A 185 -12.00 -4.44 11.52
C GLN A 185 -11.17 -3.91 10.34
N LEU A 186 -11.17 -2.61 10.15
CA LEU A 186 -10.22 -1.91 9.30
C LEU A 186 -9.73 -0.67 10.06
N ASP A 187 -8.54 -0.76 10.63
CA ASP A 187 -7.94 0.38 11.32
C ASP A 187 -6.85 1.00 10.44
N VAL A 188 -7.05 2.27 10.09
CA VAL A 188 -6.13 3.06 9.27
C VAL A 188 -5.59 4.20 10.12
N THR A 189 -4.30 4.16 10.41
CA THR A 189 -3.65 5.17 11.26
C THR A 189 -2.39 5.70 10.61
N ASN A 190 -2.05 6.96 10.88
CA ASN A 190 -0.79 7.59 10.47
C ASN A 190 -0.48 7.45 8.97
N SER A 191 -1.49 7.37 8.14
CA SER A 191 -1.36 6.97 6.74
C SER A 191 -1.70 8.10 5.78
N LEU A 192 -1.18 8.00 4.57
CA LEU A 192 -1.49 8.90 3.45
C LEU A 192 -2.24 8.10 2.38
N VAL A 193 -3.47 8.52 2.07
CA VAL A 193 -4.30 7.92 1.00
C VAL A 193 -4.63 9.02 0.00
N THR A 194 -4.06 8.95 -1.20
CA THR A 194 -4.17 10.00 -2.22
C THR A 194 -4.19 9.41 -3.63
N GLY A 195 -4.55 10.21 -4.62
CA GLY A 195 -4.63 9.76 -6.00
C GLY A 195 -5.19 10.82 -6.93
N TYR A 196 -5.62 10.37 -8.11
CA TYR A 196 -6.24 11.24 -9.12
C TYR A 196 -7.73 11.50 -8.89
N ALA A 197 -8.46 10.58 -8.24
CA ALA A 197 -9.88 10.76 -8.01
C ALA A 197 -10.13 11.77 -6.88
N ASP A 198 -11.30 12.38 -6.87
CA ASP A 198 -11.70 13.25 -5.77
C ASP A 198 -12.04 12.47 -4.51
N ASP A 199 -12.32 11.16 -4.66
CA ASP A 199 -12.59 10.23 -3.58
C ASP A 199 -11.76 8.95 -3.75
N GLU A 200 -10.73 8.82 -2.95
CA GLU A 200 -9.79 7.69 -2.95
C GLU A 200 -10.05 6.70 -1.81
N VAL A 201 -11.14 6.91 -1.02
CA VAL A 201 -11.59 6.00 0.03
C VAL A 201 -13.05 5.65 -0.20
N VAL A 202 -13.33 4.47 -0.72
CA VAL A 202 -14.68 4.05 -1.07
C VAL A 202 -15.09 2.78 -0.35
N TRP A 203 -16.37 2.69 0.03
CA TRP A 203 -16.89 1.49 0.69
C TRP A 203 -18.27 1.09 0.19
N THR A 204 -18.59 -0.18 0.40
CA THR A 204 -19.90 -0.75 0.02
C THR A 204 -20.50 -1.48 1.22
N PRO A 205 -21.51 -0.93 1.89
CA PRO A 205 -22.26 -1.65 2.90
C PRO A 205 -23.09 -2.76 2.27
N VAL A 206 -23.33 -3.83 3.05
CA VAL A 206 -24.26 -4.91 2.73
C VAL A 206 -25.17 -5.06 3.92
N GLU A 207 -26.47 -5.18 3.68
CA GLU A 207 -27.48 -5.29 4.71
C GLU A 207 -27.16 -6.44 5.68
N GLU A 208 -27.32 -6.21 6.98
CA GLU A 208 -27.07 -7.15 8.06
C GLU A 208 -25.60 -7.65 8.19
N GLN A 209 -24.66 -7.06 7.45
CA GLN A 209 -23.24 -7.41 7.54
C GLN A 209 -22.41 -6.31 8.23
N PRO A 210 -21.41 -6.68 9.05
CA PRO A 210 -20.55 -5.69 9.70
C PRO A 210 -19.72 -4.91 8.68
N LEU A 211 -19.59 -3.61 8.92
CA LEU A 211 -18.69 -2.75 8.16
C LEU A 211 -17.99 -1.80 9.14
N LYS A 212 -16.94 -2.30 9.81
CA LYS A 212 -16.22 -1.56 10.85
C LYS A 212 -14.90 -1.02 10.31
N ALA A 213 -14.78 0.30 10.27
CA ALA A 213 -13.57 0.96 9.82
C ALA A 213 -13.29 2.20 10.68
N ASN A 214 -12.05 2.36 11.14
CA ASN A 214 -11.61 3.49 11.94
C ASN A 214 -10.41 4.17 11.27
N PHE A 215 -10.52 5.47 11.09
CA PHE A 215 -9.46 6.29 10.52
C PHE A 215 -8.99 7.31 11.55
N SER A 216 -7.67 7.44 11.72
CA SER A 216 -7.09 8.44 12.64
C SER A 216 -5.71 8.90 12.20
N TYR A 217 -5.33 10.12 12.54
CA TYR A 217 -4.00 10.69 12.29
C TYR A 217 -3.51 10.51 10.84
N SER A 218 -4.42 10.62 9.89
CA SER A 218 -4.17 10.31 8.48
C SER A 218 -4.54 11.47 7.57
N VAL A 219 -3.90 11.53 6.43
CA VAL A 219 -4.26 12.45 5.34
C VAL A 219 -4.98 11.63 4.27
N LEU A 220 -6.23 11.98 4.00
CA LEU A 220 -7.13 11.20 3.15
C LEU A 220 -7.76 12.06 2.07
N ARG A 221 -7.57 11.67 0.81
CA ARG A 221 -8.31 12.22 -0.32
C ARG A 221 -9.67 11.55 -0.39
N THR A 222 -10.63 12.11 0.31
CA THR A 222 -12.01 11.61 0.38
C THR A 222 -12.96 12.72 0.80
N VAL A 223 -14.23 12.51 0.55
CA VAL A 223 -15.30 13.42 0.96
C VAL A 223 -15.64 13.17 2.44
N GLU A 224 -15.75 14.25 3.21
CA GLU A 224 -16.22 14.14 4.59
C GLU A 224 -17.65 13.56 4.62
N MET A 225 -17.86 12.56 5.50
CA MET A 225 -19.17 11.92 5.63
C MET A 225 -20.24 12.90 6.08
N ASN A 226 -21.34 12.96 5.33
CA ASN A 226 -22.53 13.66 5.76
C ASN A 226 -23.36 12.83 6.77
N ASP A 227 -24.37 13.44 7.39
CA ASP A 227 -25.17 12.78 8.43
C ASP A 227 -25.90 11.53 7.93
N LYS A 228 -26.35 11.51 6.66
CA LYS A 228 -27.01 10.35 6.06
C LYS A 228 -26.05 9.17 5.88
N ASP A 229 -24.80 9.44 5.53
CA ASP A 229 -23.79 8.42 5.38
C ASP A 229 -23.39 7.87 6.76
N LYS A 230 -23.30 8.72 7.79
CA LYS A 230 -23.08 8.31 9.18
C LYS A 230 -24.21 7.43 9.72
N GLU A 231 -25.47 7.75 9.41
CA GLU A 231 -26.62 6.93 9.77
C GLU A 231 -26.59 5.56 9.10
N LYS A 232 -26.19 5.48 7.83
CA LYS A 232 -26.13 4.23 7.07
C LYS A 232 -24.93 3.34 7.46
N CYS A 233 -23.82 3.95 7.83
CA CYS A 233 -22.57 3.25 8.15
C CYS A 233 -22.00 3.78 9.48
N PRO A 234 -22.71 3.55 10.62
CA PRO A 234 -22.33 4.13 11.92
C PRO A 234 -20.98 3.63 12.44
N ASP A 235 -20.54 2.45 12.01
CA ASP A 235 -19.27 1.85 12.41
C ASP A 235 -18.10 2.23 11.46
N VAL A 236 -18.34 3.11 10.46
CA VAL A 236 -17.28 3.75 9.67
C VAL A 236 -16.99 5.11 10.28
N VAL A 237 -15.86 5.23 10.98
CA VAL A 237 -15.53 6.37 11.83
C VAL A 237 -14.28 7.07 11.31
N PHE A 238 -14.43 8.36 10.99
CA PHE A 238 -13.32 9.27 10.73
C PHE A 238 -13.11 10.13 11.98
N GLY A 239 -12.00 9.91 12.68
CA GLY A 239 -11.67 10.63 13.90
C GLY A 239 -11.30 12.11 13.67
N ASP A 240 -11.19 12.89 14.73
CA ASP A 240 -10.92 14.34 14.69
C ASP A 240 -9.53 14.70 14.10
N SER A 241 -8.63 13.73 14.01
CA SER A 241 -7.27 13.89 13.50
C SER A 241 -7.11 13.51 12.01
N ILE A 242 -8.21 13.56 11.25
CA ILE A 242 -8.17 13.37 9.79
C ILE A 242 -7.98 14.72 9.10
N LEU A 243 -7.02 14.77 8.16
CA LEU A 243 -6.88 15.86 7.22
C LEU A 243 -7.46 15.42 5.86
N TYR A 244 -8.56 16.06 5.48
CA TYR A 244 -9.22 15.79 4.19
C TYR A 244 -8.52 16.55 3.07
N GLU A 245 -8.03 15.84 2.06
CA GLU A 245 -7.51 16.46 0.83
C GLU A 245 -8.65 16.97 -0.05
N LYS A 246 -8.58 18.24 -0.41
CA LYS A 246 -9.50 18.86 -1.38
C LYS A 246 -8.69 19.70 -2.37
N GLY A 247 -8.76 19.36 -3.65
CA GLY A 247 -7.96 20.04 -4.68
C GLY A 247 -6.46 19.71 -4.54
N ASP A 248 -5.60 20.65 -4.91
CA ASP A 248 -4.15 20.47 -4.99
C ASP A 248 -3.38 21.14 -3.84
N SER A 249 -4.02 22.07 -3.13
CA SER A 249 -3.43 22.76 -1.97
C SER A 249 -4.50 23.49 -1.14
N ILE A 250 -4.15 23.75 0.12
CA ILE A 250 -4.90 24.68 0.99
C ILE A 250 -3.92 25.65 1.65
N GLU A 251 -4.40 26.83 2.06
CA GLU A 251 -3.68 27.75 2.92
C GLU A 251 -3.98 27.42 4.38
N ARG A 252 -2.94 27.19 5.17
CA ARG A 252 -3.02 26.94 6.60
C ARG A 252 -1.98 27.76 7.33
N GLU A 253 -2.41 28.58 8.31
CA GLU A 253 -1.52 29.44 9.12
C GLU A 253 -0.59 30.31 8.27
N GLY A 254 -1.10 30.85 7.13
CA GLY A 254 -0.33 31.68 6.21
C GLY A 254 0.68 30.94 5.33
N LYS A 255 0.60 29.61 5.28
CA LYS A 255 1.43 28.76 4.39
C LYS A 255 0.56 27.88 3.53
N TYR A 256 0.98 27.71 2.27
CA TYR A 256 0.36 26.71 1.40
C TYR A 256 0.93 25.33 1.73
N ILE A 257 0.04 24.36 1.97
CA ILE A 257 0.34 22.94 2.07
C ILE A 257 -0.30 22.22 0.89
N PHE A 258 0.38 21.21 0.37
CA PHE A 258 0.07 20.59 -0.91
C PHE A 258 -0.48 19.18 -0.75
N PHE A 259 -1.33 18.80 -1.70
CA PHE A 259 -2.06 17.53 -1.80
C PHE A 259 -1.78 16.80 -3.12
N GLY A 260 -2.30 15.60 -3.25
CA GLY A 260 -2.24 14.82 -4.47
C GLY A 260 -0.80 14.55 -4.93
N LYS A 261 -0.53 14.76 -6.21
CA LYS A 261 0.81 14.57 -6.77
C LYS A 261 1.86 15.53 -6.20
N GLU A 262 1.44 16.68 -5.70
CA GLU A 262 2.32 17.70 -5.12
C GLU A 262 2.84 17.34 -3.71
N HIS A 263 2.41 16.22 -3.13
CA HIS A 263 3.07 15.67 -1.94
C HIS A 263 4.51 15.23 -2.19
N PHE A 264 4.84 14.84 -3.42
CA PHE A 264 5.93 13.90 -3.69
C PHE A 264 7.14 14.53 -4.37
N VAL A 265 8.31 14.01 -4.04
CA VAL A 265 9.61 14.47 -4.55
C VAL A 265 9.71 14.37 -6.07
N LYS A 266 9.17 13.27 -6.66
CA LYS A 266 9.16 13.11 -8.10
C LYS A 266 7.84 12.49 -8.57
N PHE A 267 7.27 13.13 -9.56
CA PHE A 267 6.05 12.68 -10.21
C PHE A 267 6.16 12.90 -11.73
N ASP A 268 6.73 11.92 -12.43
CA ASP A 268 7.03 11.96 -13.87
C ASP A 268 6.19 10.89 -14.59
N THR A 269 5.04 11.32 -15.10
CA THR A 269 4.11 10.44 -15.81
C THR A 269 4.59 10.03 -17.19
N ASP A 270 5.43 10.84 -17.83
CA ASP A 270 5.90 10.57 -19.18
C ASP A 270 6.93 9.44 -19.20
N ASN A 271 7.79 9.41 -18.18
CA ASN A 271 8.80 8.36 -18.01
C ASN A 271 8.38 7.29 -16.99
N LEU A 272 7.19 7.39 -16.39
CA LEU A 272 6.68 6.50 -15.33
C LEU A 272 7.64 6.36 -14.14
N VAL A 273 8.25 7.47 -13.74
CA VAL A 273 9.19 7.53 -12.62
C VAL A 273 8.56 8.30 -11.46
N TYR A 274 8.35 7.61 -10.36
CA TYR A 274 7.73 8.17 -9.17
C TYR A 274 8.66 8.00 -7.96
N ASP A 275 8.82 9.07 -7.17
CA ASP A 275 9.42 9.03 -5.85
C ASP A 275 8.38 9.58 -4.87
N PHE A 276 7.72 8.67 -4.16
CA PHE A 276 6.65 8.99 -3.22
C PHE A 276 7.15 9.44 -1.85
N ARG A 277 8.44 9.81 -1.70
CA ARG A 277 8.91 10.55 -0.52
C ARG A 277 8.32 11.94 -0.51
N LEU A 278 8.13 12.48 0.70
CA LEU A 278 7.40 13.73 0.88
C LEU A 278 8.28 14.95 0.59
N LEU A 279 7.70 15.95 -0.04
CA LEU A 279 8.24 17.31 -0.08
C LEU A 279 7.94 18.02 1.25
N SER A 280 8.75 19.01 1.63
CA SER A 280 8.60 19.80 2.86
C SER A 280 7.24 20.51 2.99
N LYS A 281 6.58 20.79 1.87
CA LYS A 281 5.25 21.44 1.82
C LYS A 281 4.10 20.44 1.75
N SER A 282 4.37 19.15 1.81
CA SER A 282 3.33 18.13 1.84
C SER A 282 2.46 18.27 3.10
N ALA A 283 1.16 18.14 2.93
CA ALA A 283 0.21 18.17 4.04
C ALA A 283 0.40 16.99 5.02
N ALA A 284 1.09 15.93 4.59
CA ALA A 284 1.39 14.77 5.41
C ALA A 284 2.56 14.99 6.40
N VAL A 285 3.36 16.04 6.19
CA VAL A 285 4.50 16.34 7.08
C VAL A 285 4.00 16.77 8.46
N GLY A 286 4.47 16.07 9.50
CA GLY A 286 4.14 16.31 10.91
C GLY A 286 2.68 16.03 11.27
N TRP A 287 1.95 15.20 10.48
CA TRP A 287 0.52 14.95 10.72
C TRP A 287 0.22 13.68 11.51
N ALA A 288 1.16 12.74 11.63
CA ALA A 288 0.93 11.49 12.33
C ALA A 288 0.93 11.63 13.86
N ASN A 289 0.48 10.58 14.55
CA ASN A 289 0.41 10.55 16.01
C ASN A 289 1.82 10.53 16.64
N PRO A 290 2.19 11.49 17.47
CA PRO A 290 3.51 11.56 18.09
C PRO A 290 3.83 10.41 19.06
N LYS A 291 2.84 9.63 19.48
CA LYS A 291 3.03 8.48 20.37
C LYS A 291 3.37 7.16 19.62
N SER A 292 3.43 7.20 18.32
CA SER A 292 3.63 6.01 17.48
C SER A 292 5.00 6.11 16.81
N SER A 293 5.94 5.28 17.19
CA SER A 293 7.35 5.37 16.77
C SER A 293 7.87 4.09 16.13
N ALA A 294 7.49 3.83 14.89
CA ALA A 294 8.20 2.82 14.10
C ALA A 294 9.12 3.53 13.09
N PRO A 295 10.32 3.03 12.77
CA PRO A 295 11.11 3.55 11.67
C PRO A 295 10.31 3.54 10.36
N ASP A 296 10.59 4.48 9.48
CA ASP A 296 9.90 4.61 8.21
C ASP A 296 10.22 3.46 7.22
N ARG A 297 9.67 3.51 6.00
CA ARG A 297 9.92 2.52 4.92
C ARG A 297 11.41 2.35 4.62
N ASP A 298 12.17 3.42 4.70
CA ASP A 298 13.62 3.43 4.47
C ASP A 298 14.43 3.11 5.74
N GLY A 299 13.78 2.71 6.84
CA GLY A 299 14.41 2.44 8.13
C GLY A 299 14.94 3.69 8.82
N THR A 300 14.39 4.85 8.48
CA THR A 300 14.69 6.14 9.13
C THR A 300 13.86 6.27 10.39
N GLU A 301 14.50 6.68 11.48
CA GLU A 301 13.79 7.06 12.71
C GLU A 301 12.84 8.23 12.43
N ARG A 302 11.61 8.10 12.90
CA ARG A 302 10.61 9.14 12.76
C ARG A 302 10.83 10.24 13.79
N ASP A 303 10.43 11.47 13.44
CA ASP A 303 10.37 12.57 14.40
C ASP A 303 9.44 12.18 15.57
N GLN A 304 9.90 12.38 16.81
CA GLN A 304 9.18 11.93 17.99
C GLN A 304 8.03 12.88 18.39
N GLU A 305 8.11 14.14 17.97
CA GLU A 305 7.09 15.15 18.27
C GLU A 305 6.10 15.34 17.12
N LYS A 306 6.60 15.27 15.88
CA LYS A 306 5.83 15.55 14.66
C LYS A 306 6.16 14.52 13.57
N PRO A 307 5.84 13.25 13.76
CA PRO A 307 6.04 12.25 12.71
C PRO A 307 5.15 12.52 11.50
N ASP A 308 5.61 12.13 10.33
CA ASP A 308 4.88 12.32 9.08
C ASP A 308 3.88 11.19 8.85
N ALA A 309 2.73 11.51 8.29
CA ALA A 309 1.77 10.50 7.82
C ALA A 309 2.27 9.85 6.52
N GLY A 310 2.03 8.54 6.40
CA GLY A 310 2.52 7.74 5.29
C GLY A 310 3.83 7.00 5.60
N CYS A 311 4.36 6.31 4.60
CA CYS A 311 5.45 5.36 4.81
C CYS A 311 6.84 5.98 4.87
N TYR A 312 7.00 7.26 4.55
CA TYR A 312 8.28 7.97 4.57
C TYR A 312 8.26 9.16 5.52
N GLN A 313 9.33 9.32 6.29
CA GLN A 313 9.61 10.52 7.06
C GLN A 313 10.32 11.54 6.16
N HIS A 314 9.78 12.76 6.05
CA HIS A 314 10.44 13.86 5.34
C HIS A 314 11.77 14.19 5.99
N ARG A 315 12.76 14.44 5.16
CA ARG A 315 14.06 14.96 5.58
C ARG A 315 14.38 16.21 4.77
N GLU A 316 14.71 17.27 5.45
CA GLU A 316 15.38 18.37 4.78
C GLU A 316 16.68 17.81 4.20
N LYS A 317 16.87 17.94 2.88
CA LYS A 317 18.21 17.73 2.31
C LYS A 317 19.09 18.76 2.99
N ALA A 318 20.17 18.31 3.63
CA ALA A 318 21.25 19.23 3.99
C ALA A 318 21.56 20.00 2.70
N GLU A 319 21.38 21.34 2.73
CA GLU A 319 21.78 22.20 1.62
C GLU A 319 23.24 21.86 1.36
N GLU A 320 23.51 21.21 0.22
CA GLU A 320 24.86 21.15 -0.29
C GLU A 320 25.25 22.62 -0.46
N SER A 321 26.07 23.09 0.48
CA SER A 321 26.65 24.40 0.41
C SER A 321 27.36 24.51 -0.95
N GLU A 322 26.72 25.21 -1.88
CA GLU A 322 27.43 25.80 -3.02
C GLU A 322 28.44 26.84 -2.45
N SER A 323 29.48 26.31 -1.81
CA SER A 323 30.68 27.08 -1.53
C SER A 323 31.78 26.54 -2.42
N GLY A 324 31.98 27.19 -3.54
CA GLY A 324 33.28 27.12 -4.16
C GLY A 324 33.34 26.79 -5.65
N LYS A 325 33.26 27.77 -6.37
CA LYS A 325 34.11 28.33 -7.45
C LYS A 325 33.40 28.57 -8.75
#